data_f8678640891ffeb7d32526bcdd838c3d
#
_entry.id   f8678640891ffeb7d32526bcdd838c3d
#
_cell.length_a   1.000
_cell.length_b   1.000
_cell.length_c   1.000
_cell.angle_alpha   90.00
_cell.angle_beta   90.00
_cell.angle_gamma   90.00
#
_symmetry.space_group_name_H-M   'P 1'
#
loop_
_entity.id
_entity.type
_entity.pdbx_description
1 polymer ?
#
loop_
_entity_poly.entity_id
_entity_poly.type
_entity_poly.pdbx_seq_one_letter_code
_entity_poly.pdbx_strand_id
1 'polypeptide(L)'
;MKIGENKVVTLEYKVYDADTKELLEDTAELGPYFYIQGMGQFLPKIEAALDGKSKGYKTKIEIPMEEAYGDYDEELVEELTKADFSDFDDIYEGMEFVVELEDGTEMIAVITEIDGDKVYTDSNHPFSGRNLLFEVEVADVREATDEELDHGHVHFHGFEDEEE
;
A
#
# COMPACT_ATOMS: atom_id res chain seq x y z
N MET A 1 7.78 -2.01 -25.43
CA MET A 1 8.48 -1.00 -24.63
C MET A 1 8.93 -1.63 -23.33
N LYS A 2 10.13 -1.31 -22.89
CA LYS A 2 10.70 -1.88 -21.67
C LYS A 2 10.53 -0.92 -20.51
N ILE A 3 10.39 -1.48 -19.33
CA ILE A 3 10.30 -0.69 -18.11
C ILE A 3 11.64 0.00 -17.86
N GLY A 4 11.61 1.29 -17.64
CA GLY A 4 12.78 2.08 -17.34
C GLY A 4 12.34 3.36 -16.65
N GLU A 5 13.31 4.19 -16.31
CA GLU A 5 13.05 5.45 -15.63
C GLU A 5 12.02 6.26 -16.39
N ASN A 6 11.07 6.84 -15.66
CA ASN A 6 10.00 7.70 -16.21
C ASN A 6 9.00 6.96 -17.10
N LYS A 7 8.89 5.65 -16.95
CA LYS A 7 7.84 4.88 -17.63
C LYS A 7 6.70 4.61 -16.68
N VAL A 8 5.48 4.66 -17.19
CA VAL A 8 4.30 4.26 -16.40
C VAL A 8 4.11 2.77 -16.57
N VAL A 9 4.08 2.08 -15.46
CA VAL A 9 3.94 0.62 -15.45
C VAL A 9 2.60 0.26 -14.84
N THR A 10 1.87 -0.60 -15.53
CA THR A 10 0.62 -1.17 -15.03
C THR A 10 0.91 -2.58 -14.58
N LEU A 11 0.64 -2.88 -13.32
CA LEU A 11 0.89 -4.20 -12.76
C LEU A 11 -0.39 -4.85 -12.30
N GLU A 12 -0.47 -6.15 -12.51
CA GLU A 12 -1.42 -6.99 -11.80
C GLU A 12 -0.61 -7.87 -10.88
N TYR A 13 -1.03 -7.98 -9.63
CA TYR A 13 -0.26 -8.76 -8.68
C TYR A 13 -1.14 -9.36 -7.61
N LYS A 14 -0.57 -10.37 -6.96
CA LYS A 14 -1.12 -10.95 -5.74
C LYS A 14 -0.04 -10.91 -4.68
N VAL A 15 -0.42 -10.58 -3.46
CA VAL A 15 0.50 -10.53 -2.33
C VAL A 15 0.10 -11.62 -1.35
N TYR A 16 1.08 -12.44 -1.00
CA TYR A 16 0.88 -13.51 -0.03
C TYR A 16 1.79 -13.30 1.15
N ASP A 17 1.37 -13.79 2.31
CA ASP A 17 2.28 -13.96 3.43
C ASP A 17 3.23 -15.09 3.05
N ALA A 18 4.53 -14.81 3.00
CA ALA A 18 5.50 -15.78 2.52
C ALA A 18 5.58 -17.02 3.42
N ASP A 19 5.29 -16.86 4.69
CA ASP A 19 5.39 -17.94 5.67
C ASP A 19 4.13 -18.80 5.73
N THR A 20 2.95 -18.17 5.72
CA THR A 20 1.69 -18.89 5.85
C THR A 20 1.04 -19.19 4.50
N LYS A 21 1.48 -18.51 3.44
CA LYS A 21 0.92 -18.60 2.09
C LYS A 21 -0.50 -18.05 1.99
N GLU A 22 -0.91 -17.27 2.96
CA GLU A 22 -2.22 -16.63 2.95
C GLU A 22 -2.25 -15.50 1.91
N LEU A 23 -3.30 -15.45 1.11
CA LEU A 23 -3.49 -14.36 0.14
C LEU A 23 -3.90 -13.10 0.89
N LEU A 24 -3.11 -12.05 0.78
CA LEU A 24 -3.35 -10.79 1.49
C LEU A 24 -3.99 -9.73 0.59
N GLU A 25 -3.60 -9.68 -0.67
CA GLU A 25 -4.09 -8.65 -1.59
C GLU A 25 -4.08 -9.19 -3.02
N ASP A 26 -5.07 -8.80 -3.81
CA ASP A 26 -5.19 -9.26 -5.19
C ASP A 26 -5.77 -8.15 -6.04
N THR A 27 -5.04 -7.73 -7.07
CA THR A 27 -5.49 -6.66 -7.95
C THR A 27 -6.70 -7.06 -8.80
N ALA A 28 -7.01 -8.35 -8.90
CA ALA A 28 -8.22 -8.78 -9.57
C ALA A 28 -9.47 -8.24 -8.85
N GLU A 29 -9.36 -7.98 -7.54
CA GLU A 29 -10.45 -7.42 -6.77
C GLU A 29 -10.32 -5.91 -6.59
N LEU A 30 -9.09 -5.40 -6.51
CA LEU A 30 -8.82 -3.99 -6.21
C LEU A 30 -8.60 -3.14 -7.44
N GLY A 31 -8.36 -3.76 -8.59
CA GLY A 31 -7.97 -3.07 -9.80
C GLY A 31 -6.45 -3.03 -9.96
N PRO A 32 -5.96 -2.88 -11.19
CA PRO A 32 -4.52 -2.88 -11.44
C PRO A 32 -3.81 -1.73 -10.74
N TYR A 33 -2.54 -1.94 -10.44
CA TYR A 33 -1.71 -0.94 -9.80
C TYR A 33 -0.89 -0.19 -10.85
N PHE A 34 -0.84 1.11 -10.73
CA PHE A 34 -0.13 1.98 -11.68
C PHE A 34 0.94 2.77 -10.94
N TYR A 35 2.14 2.83 -11.51
CA TYR A 35 3.19 3.64 -10.90
C TYR A 35 4.16 4.13 -11.98
N ILE A 36 4.97 5.13 -11.61
CA ILE A 36 6.02 5.64 -12.48
C ILE A 36 7.34 5.07 -11.99
N GLN A 37 8.02 4.32 -12.85
CA GLN A 37 9.28 3.67 -12.50
C GLN A 37 10.35 4.73 -12.23
N GLY A 38 11.11 4.54 -11.17
CA GLY A 38 12.21 5.42 -10.82
C GLY A 38 11.86 6.53 -9.85
N MET A 39 10.60 6.64 -9.45
CA MET A 39 10.16 7.68 -8.52
C MET A 39 9.91 7.18 -7.09
N GLY A 40 10.26 5.94 -6.82
CA GLY A 40 10.09 5.40 -5.48
C GLY A 40 8.65 5.18 -5.06
N GLN A 41 7.76 5.01 -6.01
CA GLN A 41 6.32 4.86 -5.73
C GLN A 41 5.93 3.45 -5.34
N PHE A 42 6.81 2.49 -5.56
CA PHE A 42 6.56 1.11 -5.18
C PHE A 42 7.79 0.59 -4.45
N LEU A 43 7.72 -0.66 -3.98
CA LEU A 43 8.84 -1.23 -3.22
C LEU A 43 10.09 -1.31 -4.10
N PRO A 44 11.24 -0.82 -3.60
CA PRO A 44 12.46 -0.77 -4.44
C PRO A 44 12.86 -2.12 -5.03
N LYS A 45 12.63 -3.19 -4.27
CA LYS A 45 13.00 -4.52 -4.74
C LYS A 45 12.16 -4.95 -5.94
N ILE A 46 10.88 -4.54 -5.95
CA ILE A 46 10.00 -4.84 -7.08
C ILE A 46 10.38 -3.99 -8.27
N GLU A 47 10.64 -2.71 -8.07
CA GLU A 47 11.06 -1.84 -9.16
C GLU A 47 12.34 -2.35 -9.82
N ALA A 48 13.30 -2.78 -9.00
CA ALA A 48 14.55 -3.30 -9.52
C ALA A 48 14.37 -4.61 -10.30
N ALA A 49 13.47 -5.45 -9.82
CA ALA A 49 13.21 -6.73 -10.48
C ALA A 49 12.51 -6.55 -11.83
N LEU A 50 11.73 -5.49 -11.96
CA LEU A 50 10.97 -5.23 -13.18
C LEU A 50 11.71 -4.37 -14.18
N ASP A 51 12.76 -3.68 -13.75
CA ASP A 51 13.51 -2.80 -14.64
C ASP A 51 14.02 -3.56 -15.86
N GLY A 52 13.79 -3.00 -17.05
CA GLY A 52 14.21 -3.62 -18.29
C GLY A 52 13.27 -4.70 -18.83
N LYS A 53 12.19 -4.98 -18.12
CA LYS A 53 11.22 -5.98 -18.57
C LYS A 53 10.14 -5.31 -19.41
N SER A 54 9.32 -6.12 -20.06
CA SER A 54 8.29 -5.59 -20.95
C SER A 54 6.94 -6.24 -20.63
N LYS A 55 5.91 -5.74 -21.29
CA LYS A 55 4.54 -6.24 -21.13
C LYS A 55 4.51 -7.75 -21.26
N GLY A 56 3.81 -8.40 -20.34
CA GLY A 56 3.67 -9.85 -20.32
C GLY A 56 4.66 -10.55 -19.40
N TYR A 57 5.64 -9.85 -18.88
CA TYR A 57 6.61 -10.44 -17.97
C TYR A 57 5.93 -10.81 -16.66
N LYS A 58 6.21 -12.01 -16.17
CA LYS A 58 5.67 -12.49 -14.90
C LYS A 58 6.81 -12.98 -14.02
N THR A 59 6.72 -12.69 -12.73
CA THR A 59 7.74 -13.16 -11.80
C THR A 59 7.16 -13.23 -10.39
N LYS A 60 7.88 -13.91 -9.53
CA LYS A 60 7.57 -13.95 -8.11
C LYS A 60 8.74 -13.33 -7.36
N ILE A 61 8.44 -12.47 -6.42
CA ILE A 61 9.46 -11.77 -5.65
C ILE A 61 9.14 -11.94 -4.19
N GLU A 62 10.09 -12.50 -3.45
CA GLU A 62 9.95 -12.61 -1.99
C GLU A 62 10.64 -11.41 -1.37
N ILE A 63 9.91 -10.68 -0.51
CA ILE A 63 10.41 -9.47 0.10
C ILE A 63 10.35 -9.65 1.61
N PRO A 64 11.51 -9.73 2.28
CA PRO A 64 11.50 -9.83 3.75
C PRO A 64 10.95 -8.55 4.35
N MET A 65 10.41 -8.65 5.56
CA MET A 65 9.74 -7.51 6.20
C MET A 65 10.62 -6.27 6.29
N GLU A 66 11.92 -6.43 6.46
CA GLU A 66 12.84 -5.29 6.55
C GLU A 66 12.89 -4.47 5.28
N GLU A 67 12.60 -5.10 4.15
CA GLU A 67 12.60 -4.42 2.85
C GLU A 67 11.18 -4.12 2.36
N ALA A 68 10.18 -4.56 3.11
CA ALA A 68 8.77 -4.31 2.79
C ALA A 68 8.20 -3.24 3.73
N TYR A 69 7.37 -3.65 4.67
CA TYR A 69 6.67 -2.70 5.56
C TYR A 69 7.23 -2.69 6.98
N GLY A 70 8.38 -3.33 7.20
CA GLY A 70 9.08 -3.31 8.46
C GLY A 70 8.49 -4.21 9.53
N ASP A 71 9.09 -4.14 10.70
CA ASP A 71 8.65 -4.94 11.85
C ASP A 71 7.33 -4.41 12.40
N TYR A 72 6.60 -5.30 13.04
CA TYR A 72 5.44 -4.90 13.82
C TYR A 72 5.94 -4.17 15.07
N ASP A 73 5.44 -2.97 15.32
CA ASP A 73 5.88 -2.14 16.44
C ASP A 73 4.77 -2.06 17.48
N GLU A 74 5.03 -2.66 18.65
CA GLU A 74 4.06 -2.68 19.72
C GLU A 74 3.79 -1.29 20.30
N GLU A 75 4.69 -0.34 20.08
CA GLU A 75 4.50 1.03 20.54
C GLU A 75 3.43 1.75 19.74
N LEU A 76 3.07 1.23 18.58
CA LEU A 76 2.00 1.80 17.77
C LEU A 76 0.63 1.25 18.15
N VAL A 77 0.58 0.36 19.12
CA VAL A 77 -0.68 -0.12 19.70
C VAL A 77 -0.98 0.72 20.93
N GLU A 78 -2.20 1.29 20.98
CA GLU A 78 -2.58 2.15 22.09
C GLU A 78 -3.92 1.75 22.70
N GLU A 79 -4.05 2.02 24.00
CA GLU A 79 -5.30 1.87 24.70
C GLU A 79 -5.91 3.27 24.87
N LEU A 80 -7.09 3.48 24.32
CA LEU A 80 -7.80 4.75 24.40
C LEU A 80 -9.14 4.50 25.09
N THR A 81 -9.93 5.56 25.24
CA THR A 81 -11.25 5.44 25.80
C THR A 81 -12.29 5.90 24.77
N LYS A 82 -13.55 5.54 25.00
CA LYS A 82 -14.63 5.99 24.12
C LYS A 82 -14.73 7.49 24.08
N ALA A 83 -14.34 8.16 25.15
CA ALA A 83 -14.36 9.63 25.21
C ALA A 83 -13.40 10.23 24.19
N ASP A 84 -12.34 9.54 23.85
CA ASP A 84 -11.38 10.01 22.84
C ASP A 84 -11.97 10.00 21.43
N PHE A 85 -13.11 9.32 21.27
CA PHE A 85 -13.79 9.21 19.98
C PHE A 85 -15.12 9.98 20.00
N SER A 86 -15.26 10.98 20.84
CA SER A 86 -16.49 11.73 20.98
C SER A 86 -16.90 12.46 19.70
N ASP A 87 -15.98 12.71 18.79
CA ASP A 87 -16.28 13.33 17.51
C ASP A 87 -16.89 12.38 16.50
N PHE A 88 -16.89 11.09 16.80
CA PHE A 88 -17.46 10.08 15.92
C PHE A 88 -18.84 9.68 16.41
N ASP A 89 -19.78 9.53 15.47
CA ASP A 89 -21.14 9.12 15.81
C ASP A 89 -21.18 7.70 16.35
N ASP A 90 -20.32 6.84 15.83
CA ASP A 90 -20.28 5.44 16.19
C ASP A 90 -18.90 4.88 15.92
N ILE A 91 -18.48 3.91 16.72
CA ILE A 91 -17.20 3.23 16.52
C ILE A 91 -17.44 1.72 16.56
N TYR A 92 -16.58 0.98 15.85
CA TYR A 92 -16.69 -0.46 15.75
C TYR A 92 -15.32 -1.09 15.52
N GLU A 93 -15.19 -2.35 15.86
CA GLU A 93 -13.94 -3.08 15.63
C GLU A 93 -13.69 -3.20 14.13
N GLY A 94 -12.47 -2.91 13.72
CA GLY A 94 -12.10 -2.87 12.31
C GLY A 94 -12.21 -1.47 11.70
N MET A 95 -12.73 -0.50 12.42
CA MET A 95 -12.86 0.86 11.92
C MET A 95 -11.48 1.51 11.76
N GLU A 96 -11.27 2.17 10.62
CA GLU A 96 -10.05 2.92 10.37
C GLU A 96 -10.30 4.40 10.59
N PHE A 97 -9.29 5.08 11.13
CA PHE A 97 -9.39 6.51 11.35
C PHE A 97 -7.99 7.14 11.29
N VAL A 98 -7.97 8.45 11.09
CA VAL A 98 -6.71 9.19 10.95
C VAL A 98 -6.29 9.74 12.31
N VAL A 99 -5.02 9.53 12.64
CA VAL A 99 -4.40 10.08 13.84
C VAL A 99 -3.38 11.11 13.42
N GLU A 100 -3.48 12.32 13.97
CA GLU A 100 -2.51 13.37 13.70
C GLU A 100 -1.44 13.35 14.79
N LEU A 101 -0.18 13.30 14.38
CA LEU A 101 0.95 13.29 15.30
C LEU A 101 1.37 14.70 15.64
N GLU A 102 2.19 14.83 16.68
CA GLU A 102 2.64 16.14 17.16
C GLU A 102 3.43 16.93 16.10
N ASP A 103 4.11 16.22 15.21
CA ASP A 103 4.89 16.87 14.16
C ASP A 103 4.05 17.23 12.94
N GLY A 104 2.74 17.02 12.99
CA GLY A 104 1.83 17.35 11.90
C GLY A 104 1.61 16.23 10.90
N THR A 105 2.30 15.11 11.04
CA THR A 105 2.07 13.98 10.15
C THR A 105 0.82 13.23 10.56
N GLU A 106 0.26 12.49 9.61
CA GLU A 106 -0.95 11.70 9.85
C GLU A 106 -0.67 10.22 9.65
N MET A 107 -1.32 9.40 10.46
CA MET A 107 -1.23 7.95 10.35
C MET A 107 -2.64 7.39 10.35
N ILE A 108 -2.81 6.22 9.74
CA ILE A 108 -4.08 5.52 9.80
C ILE A 108 -3.99 4.48 10.91
N ALA A 109 -4.95 4.50 11.81
CA ALA A 109 -5.06 3.54 12.89
C ALA A 109 -6.33 2.72 12.72
N VAL A 110 -6.31 1.50 13.24
CA VAL A 110 -7.45 0.60 13.19
C VAL A 110 -7.87 0.25 14.61
N ILE A 111 -9.18 0.27 14.87
CA ILE A 111 -9.70 -0.19 16.14
C ILE A 111 -9.68 -1.72 16.11
N THR A 112 -8.88 -2.32 16.99
CA THR A 112 -8.73 -3.77 17.01
C THR A 112 -9.68 -4.43 18.01
N GLU A 113 -10.03 -3.73 19.07
CA GLU A 113 -10.90 -4.29 20.10
C GLU A 113 -11.59 -3.16 20.85
N ILE A 114 -12.86 -3.38 21.21
CA ILE A 114 -13.61 -2.48 22.09
C ILE A 114 -14.06 -3.30 23.28
N ASP A 115 -13.64 -2.90 24.47
CA ASP A 115 -13.96 -3.60 25.72
C ASP A 115 -14.55 -2.60 26.70
N GLY A 116 -15.86 -2.54 26.76
CA GLY A 116 -16.54 -1.55 27.62
C GLY A 116 -16.18 -0.14 27.18
N ASP A 117 -15.49 0.58 28.05
CA ASP A 117 -15.04 1.95 27.81
C ASP A 117 -13.68 2.02 27.12
N LYS A 118 -12.97 0.90 27.04
CA LYS A 118 -11.63 0.84 26.49
C LYS A 118 -11.67 0.55 25.00
N VAL A 119 -10.84 1.26 24.25
CA VAL A 119 -10.71 1.08 22.81
C VAL A 119 -9.24 0.85 22.50
N TYR A 120 -8.94 -0.29 21.91
CA TYR A 120 -7.58 -0.63 21.53
C TYR A 120 -7.39 -0.34 20.07
N THR A 121 -6.29 0.34 19.74
CA THR A 121 -6.00 0.75 18.37
C THR A 121 -4.61 0.32 17.97
N ASP A 122 -4.40 0.12 16.66
CA ASP A 122 -3.15 -0.29 16.09
C ASP A 122 -2.85 0.56 14.87
N SER A 123 -1.73 1.27 14.88
CA SER A 123 -1.31 2.13 13.78
C SER A 123 -0.27 1.47 12.88
N ASN A 124 0.04 0.19 13.08
CA ASN A 124 0.95 -0.53 12.21
C ASN A 124 0.33 -0.73 10.83
N HIS A 125 1.19 -0.75 9.82
CA HIS A 125 0.72 -1.14 8.48
C HIS A 125 0.18 -2.57 8.55
N PRO A 126 -0.90 -2.88 7.82
CA PRO A 126 -1.49 -4.23 7.87
C PRO A 126 -0.51 -5.36 7.55
N PHE A 127 0.50 -5.06 6.74
CA PHE A 127 1.49 -6.07 6.34
C PHE A 127 2.79 -5.99 7.13
N SER A 128 2.85 -5.15 8.17
CA SER A 128 4.06 -5.06 8.99
C SER A 128 4.27 -6.38 9.74
N GLY A 129 5.55 -6.71 9.97
CA GLY A 129 5.91 -7.95 10.63
C GLY A 129 5.73 -9.19 9.77
N ARG A 130 5.50 -9.03 8.47
CA ARG A 130 5.27 -10.13 7.54
C ARG A 130 6.31 -10.13 6.43
N ASN A 131 6.85 -11.31 6.15
CA ASN A 131 7.60 -11.50 4.92
C ASN A 131 6.58 -11.71 3.79
N LEU A 132 6.77 -11.04 2.68
CA LEU A 132 5.76 -11.01 1.62
C LEU A 132 6.26 -11.74 0.38
N LEU A 133 5.34 -12.37 -0.33
CA LEU A 133 5.59 -12.95 -1.64
C LEU A 133 4.67 -12.24 -2.63
N PHE A 134 5.27 -11.54 -3.59
CA PHE A 134 4.53 -10.88 -4.65
C PHE A 134 4.59 -11.72 -5.90
N GLU A 135 3.43 -12.03 -6.47
CA GLU A 135 3.34 -12.60 -7.82
C GLU A 135 2.89 -11.44 -8.69
N VAL A 136 3.78 -11.00 -9.58
CA VAL A 136 3.50 -9.81 -10.39
C VAL A 136 3.51 -10.14 -11.86
N GLU A 137 2.66 -9.42 -12.60
CA GLU A 137 2.60 -9.50 -14.05
C GLU A 137 2.57 -8.09 -14.59
N VAL A 138 3.41 -7.81 -15.59
CA VAL A 138 3.43 -6.50 -16.26
C VAL A 138 2.29 -6.49 -17.27
N ALA A 139 1.25 -5.71 -16.95
CA ALA A 139 0.08 -5.63 -17.83
C ALA A 139 0.31 -4.64 -18.96
N ASP A 140 1.04 -3.56 -18.71
CA ASP A 140 1.33 -2.57 -19.72
C ASP A 140 2.51 -1.70 -19.32
N VAL A 141 3.18 -1.10 -20.31
CA VAL A 141 4.25 -0.13 -20.09
C VAL A 141 4.07 0.98 -21.11
N ARG A 142 4.07 2.23 -20.65
CA ARG A 142 4.02 3.38 -21.56
C ARG A 142 4.89 4.49 -21.04
N GLU A 143 5.14 5.47 -21.88
CA GLU A 143 5.88 6.64 -21.43
C GLU A 143 4.98 7.52 -20.60
N ALA A 144 5.54 8.10 -19.53
CA ALA A 144 4.81 9.07 -18.72
C ALA A 144 4.68 10.37 -19.51
N THR A 145 3.57 11.08 -19.29
CA THR A 145 3.40 12.40 -19.89
C THR A 145 4.18 13.41 -19.06
N ASP A 146 4.44 14.59 -19.65
CA ASP A 146 5.11 15.66 -18.94
C ASP A 146 4.35 16.06 -17.67
N GLU A 147 3.02 16.05 -17.74
CA GLU A 147 2.20 16.34 -16.57
C GLU A 147 2.35 15.31 -15.48
N GLU A 148 2.40 14.04 -15.86
CA GLU A 148 2.59 12.97 -14.88
C GLU A 148 3.94 13.09 -14.19
N LEU A 149 4.98 13.40 -14.93
CA LEU A 149 6.31 13.58 -14.36
C LEU A 149 6.37 14.80 -13.46
N ASP A 150 5.70 15.87 -13.87
CA ASP A 150 5.66 17.11 -13.11
C ASP A 150 4.91 16.95 -11.79
N HIS A 151 3.81 16.21 -11.81
CA HIS A 151 3.00 15.95 -10.61
C HIS A 151 3.51 14.77 -9.80
N GLY A 152 4.34 13.91 -10.38
CA GLY A 152 4.88 12.74 -9.70
C GLY A 152 3.91 11.61 -9.50
N HIS A 153 2.82 11.57 -10.28
CA HIS A 153 1.85 10.47 -10.18
C HIS A 153 1.18 10.22 -11.51
N VAL A 154 0.59 9.04 -11.63
CA VAL A 154 -0.05 8.59 -12.87
C VAL A 154 -1.42 9.24 -13.02
N HIS A 155 -1.72 9.67 -14.25
CA HIS A 155 -3.02 10.25 -14.59
C HIS A 155 -3.83 9.24 -15.41
N PHE A 156 -5.12 9.12 -15.11
CA PHE A 156 -6.04 8.23 -15.82
C PHE A 156 -7.11 9.02 -16.52
N HIS A 157 -7.10 8.98 -17.82
CA HIS A 157 -8.12 9.72 -18.59
C HIS A 157 -9.52 9.19 -18.34
N GLY A 158 -9.65 7.92 -18.02
CA GLY A 158 -10.95 7.33 -17.74
C GLY A 158 -11.48 7.56 -16.33
N PHE A 159 -10.62 8.00 -15.42
CA PHE A 159 -10.97 8.12 -14.00
C PHE A 159 -10.70 9.50 -13.44
N GLU A 160 -10.18 10.40 -14.21
CA GLU A 160 -9.79 11.71 -13.73
C GLU A 160 -10.95 12.52 -13.17
N ASP A 161 -12.15 12.26 -13.66
CA ASP A 161 -13.34 12.92 -13.16
C ASP A 161 -13.63 12.56 -11.73
N GLU A 162 -13.25 11.39 -11.32
CA GLU A 162 -13.50 10.88 -9.99
C GLU A 162 -12.55 11.46 -8.95
N GLU A 163 -11.43 11.96 -9.39
CA GLU A 163 -10.42 12.49 -8.50
C GLU A 163 -10.70 13.92 -8.09
N GLU A 164 -11.57 14.55 -8.82
CA GLU A 164 -11.99 15.90 -8.50
C GLU A 164 -13.13 15.89 -7.50
#